data_d16abc8bf33c9a58e28609f1bc72c704
#
_entry.id   d16abc8bf33c9a58e28609f1bc72c704
#
_cell.length_a   1.000
_cell.length_b   1.000
_cell.length_c   1.000
_cell.angle_alpha   90.00
_cell.angle_beta   90.00
_cell.angle_gamma   90.00
#
_symmetry.space_group_name_H-M   'P 1'
#
loop_
_entity.id
_entity.type
_entity.pdbx_description
1 polymer ?
#
loop_
_entity_poly.entity_id
_entity_poly.type
_entity_poly.pdbx_seq_one_letter_code
_entity_poly.pdbx_strand_id
1 'polypeptide(L)'
;MQTENVQELKELLLKTDEEFRQLAHQHHELDDRLHELSSKAYLSDPEQLEEVTLKKRKLHLKDRMEDILRRHRSEPSVPMTGSAAILH
;
A
#
# COMPACT_ATOMS: atom_id res chain seq x y z
N MET A 1 -11.27 18.48 -12.12
CA MET A 1 -11.23 18.10 -11.90
C MET A 1 -10.60 17.40 -11.73
N GLN A 2 -10.45 17.22 -11.41
CA GLN A 2 -9.95 16.60 -11.22
C GLN A 2 -9.91 15.68 -11.04
N THR A 3 -9.87 15.90 -11.08
CA THR A 3 -9.91 15.11 -11.12
C THR A 3 -9.60 14.01 -10.82
N GLU A 4 -8.96 13.86 -10.47
CA GLU A 4 -8.72 12.72 -10.13
C GLU A 4 -9.09 12.39 -8.90
N ASN A 5 -10.03 11.64 -8.84
CA ASN A 5 -10.52 11.06 -7.64
C ASN A 5 -9.75 9.79 -7.43
N VAL A 6 -8.86 9.80 -6.47
CA VAL A 6 -8.01 8.65 -6.18
C VAL A 6 -8.86 7.44 -5.76
N GLN A 7 -9.94 7.70 -5.05
CA GLN A 7 -10.81 6.62 -4.62
C GLN A 7 -11.46 5.91 -5.81
N GLU A 8 -11.89 6.67 -6.80
CA GLU A 8 -12.48 6.08 -8.00
C GLU A 8 -11.45 5.27 -8.78
N LEU A 9 -10.21 5.77 -8.84
CA LEU A 9 -9.15 5.04 -9.51
C LEU A 9 -8.86 3.74 -8.80
N LYS A 10 -8.82 3.76 -7.48
CA LYS A 10 -8.61 2.53 -6.71
C LYS A 10 -9.69 1.51 -7.01
N GLU A 11 -10.94 1.96 -7.05
CA GLU A 11 -12.05 1.05 -7.33
C GLU A 11 -11.95 0.45 -8.73
N LEU A 12 -11.55 1.27 -9.68
CA LEU A 12 -11.37 0.80 -11.04
C LEU A 12 -10.25 -0.25 -11.10
N LEU A 13 -9.13 0.03 -10.45
CA LEU A 13 -8.00 -0.89 -10.46
C LEU A 13 -8.32 -2.21 -9.76
N LEU A 14 -9.15 -2.16 -8.72
CA LEU A 14 -9.58 -3.38 -8.06
C LEU A 14 -10.34 -4.30 -9.01
N LYS A 15 -10.97 -3.72 -10.03
CA LYS A 15 -11.72 -4.51 -11.01
C LYS A 15 -10.88 -4.91 -12.21
N THR A 16 -9.90 -4.10 -12.57
CA THR A 16 -9.22 -4.27 -13.84
C THR A 16 -7.75 -4.66 -13.74
N ASP A 17 -7.12 -4.48 -12.58
CA ASP A 17 -5.69 -4.76 -12.42
C ASP A 17 -5.51 -5.88 -11.41
N GLU A 18 -5.08 -7.03 -11.90
CA GLU A 18 -4.94 -8.20 -11.04
C GLU A 18 -3.89 -7.98 -9.95
N GLU A 19 -2.78 -7.37 -10.29
CA GLU A 19 -1.74 -7.12 -9.31
C GLU A 19 -2.24 -6.20 -8.21
N PHE A 20 -2.94 -5.14 -8.58
CA PHE A 20 -3.48 -4.21 -7.60
C PHE A 20 -4.48 -4.92 -6.69
N ARG A 21 -5.33 -5.75 -7.27
CA ARG A 21 -6.32 -6.49 -6.49
C ARG A 21 -5.66 -7.41 -5.47
N GLN A 22 -4.61 -8.11 -5.88
CA GLN A 22 -3.91 -9.00 -4.98
C GLN A 22 -3.23 -8.23 -3.85
N LEU A 23 -2.60 -7.10 -4.19
CA LEU A 23 -1.97 -6.27 -3.17
C LEU A 23 -2.99 -5.73 -2.19
N ALA A 24 -4.15 -5.30 -2.69
CA ALA A 24 -5.20 -4.80 -1.83
C ALA A 24 -5.72 -5.88 -0.90
N HIS A 25 -5.87 -7.09 -1.42
CA HIS A 25 -6.34 -8.21 -0.61
C HIS A 25 -5.35 -8.53 0.51
N GLN A 26 -4.06 -8.59 0.17
CA GLN A 26 -3.04 -8.86 1.17
C GLN A 26 -2.97 -7.75 2.20
N HIS A 27 -3.09 -6.50 1.75
CA HIS A 27 -3.09 -5.37 2.66
C HIS A 27 -4.25 -5.47 3.64
N HIS A 28 -5.41 -5.86 3.14
CA HIS A 28 -6.58 -6.00 3.98
C HIS A 28 -6.41 -7.10 5.02
N GLU A 29 -5.82 -8.23 4.63
CA GLU A 29 -5.58 -9.32 5.56
C GLU A 29 -4.64 -8.90 6.68
N LEU A 30 -3.59 -8.17 6.32
CA LEU A 30 -2.67 -7.68 7.34
C LEU A 30 -3.35 -6.69 8.28
N ASP A 31 -4.20 -5.86 7.71
CA ASP A 31 -4.93 -4.88 8.49
C ASP A 31 -5.86 -5.55 9.49
N ASP A 32 -6.55 -6.61 9.06
CA ASP A 32 -7.43 -7.37 9.95
C ASP A 32 -6.65 -7.96 11.10
N ARG A 33 -5.50 -8.55 10.80
CA ARG A 33 -4.69 -9.15 11.86
C ARG A 33 -4.16 -8.09 12.81
N LEU A 34 -3.69 -6.96 12.27
CA LEU A 34 -3.23 -5.87 13.11
C LEU A 34 -4.34 -5.35 14.00
N HIS A 35 -5.56 -5.31 13.46
CA HIS A 35 -6.70 -4.87 14.24
C HIS A 35 -6.96 -5.82 15.41
N GLU A 36 -6.86 -7.13 15.15
CA GLU A 36 -7.00 -8.13 16.20
C GLU A 36 -5.96 -7.90 17.30
N LEU A 37 -4.72 -7.70 16.90
CA LEU A 37 -3.65 -7.49 17.87
C LEU A 37 -3.87 -6.20 18.68
N SER A 38 -4.32 -5.15 18.01
CA SER A 38 -4.52 -3.88 18.69
C SER A 38 -5.70 -3.89 19.64
N SER A 39 -6.61 -4.84 19.47
CA SER A 39 -7.76 -4.94 20.37
C SER A 39 -7.44 -5.68 21.65
N LYS A 40 -6.26 -6.29 21.74
CA LYS A 40 -5.86 -6.99 22.95
C LYS A 40 -5.30 -6.00 23.94
N ALA A 41 -5.63 -6.19 25.22
CA ALA A 41 -5.09 -5.34 26.27
C ALA A 41 -3.60 -5.57 26.47
N TYR A 42 -3.10 -6.70 26.02
CA TYR A 42 -1.74 -7.08 26.32
C TYR A 42 -1.24 -8.06 25.26
N LEU A 43 -0.09 -7.78 24.72
CA LEU A 43 0.50 -8.63 23.69
C LEU A 43 1.65 -9.45 24.28
N SER A 44 1.68 -10.74 23.94
CA SER A 44 2.83 -11.56 24.28
C SER A 44 4.04 -11.13 23.44
N ASP A 45 5.22 -11.61 23.82
CA ASP A 45 6.42 -11.26 23.07
C ASP A 45 6.32 -11.67 21.60
N PRO A 46 5.88 -12.89 21.27
CA PRO A 46 5.72 -13.25 19.86
C PRO A 46 4.71 -12.35 19.13
N GLU A 47 3.65 -11.93 19.83
CA GLU A 47 2.66 -11.08 19.23
C GLU A 47 3.19 -9.67 18.98
N GLN A 48 4.06 -9.17 19.86
CA GLN A 48 4.70 -7.88 19.66
C GLN A 48 5.59 -7.92 18.42
N LEU A 49 6.32 -9.02 18.24
CA LEU A 49 7.15 -9.18 17.06
C LEU A 49 6.31 -9.28 15.81
N GLU A 50 5.20 -10.02 15.89
CA GLU A 50 4.29 -10.13 14.77
C GLU A 50 3.76 -8.77 14.38
N GLU A 51 3.39 -7.94 15.35
CA GLU A 51 2.85 -6.62 15.07
C GLU A 51 3.84 -5.78 14.28
N VAL A 52 5.10 -5.76 14.71
CA VAL A 52 6.13 -5.00 14.00
C VAL A 52 6.30 -5.50 12.58
N THR A 53 6.36 -6.81 12.41
CA THR A 53 6.54 -7.43 11.10
C THR A 53 5.38 -7.11 10.17
N LEU A 54 4.15 -7.19 10.69
CA LEU A 54 2.98 -6.92 9.88
C LEU A 54 2.88 -5.46 9.46
N LYS A 55 3.28 -4.55 10.35
CA LYS A 55 3.27 -3.14 10.02
C LYS A 55 4.25 -2.82 8.90
N LYS A 56 5.43 -3.44 8.92
CA LYS A 56 6.39 -3.25 7.85
C LYS A 56 5.86 -3.80 6.53
N ARG A 57 5.27 -4.97 6.59
CA ARG A 57 4.72 -5.60 5.40
C ARG A 57 3.58 -4.77 4.82
N LYS A 58 2.72 -4.26 5.69
CA LYS A 58 1.60 -3.44 5.27
C LYS A 58 2.08 -2.18 4.56
N LEU A 59 3.11 -1.54 5.12
CA LEU A 59 3.68 -0.36 4.51
C LEU A 59 4.26 -0.68 3.13
N HIS A 60 4.95 -1.80 3.02
CA HIS A 60 5.53 -2.22 1.75
C HIS A 60 4.45 -2.43 0.69
N LEU A 61 3.36 -3.10 1.07
CA LEU A 61 2.25 -3.32 0.16
C LEU A 61 1.62 -2.00 -0.26
N LYS A 62 1.46 -1.10 0.69
CA LYS A 62 0.89 0.20 0.38
C LYS A 62 1.76 0.97 -0.61
N ASP A 63 3.08 0.90 -0.43
CA ASP A 63 3.99 1.57 -1.34
C ASP A 63 3.84 1.03 -2.76
N ARG A 64 3.70 -0.30 -2.88
CA ARG A 64 3.51 -0.91 -4.19
C ARG A 64 2.19 -0.47 -4.82
N MET A 65 1.14 -0.42 -4.00
CA MET A 65 -0.16 0.03 -4.51
C MET A 65 -0.10 1.48 -4.97
N GLU A 66 0.59 2.32 -4.21
CA GLU A 66 0.72 3.72 -4.60
C GLU A 66 1.53 3.88 -5.86
N ASP A 67 2.51 3.02 -6.06
CA ASP A 67 3.29 3.04 -7.29
C ASP A 67 2.41 2.74 -8.50
N ILE A 68 1.54 1.75 -8.37
CA ILE A 68 0.60 1.43 -9.44
C ILE A 68 -0.35 2.60 -9.70
N LEU A 69 -0.84 3.21 -8.63
CA LEU A 69 -1.74 4.36 -8.76
C LEU A 69 -1.05 5.51 -9.50
N ARG A 70 0.20 5.78 -9.16
CA ARG A 70 0.93 6.86 -9.82
C ARG A 70 1.10 6.60 -11.30
N ARG A 71 1.40 5.36 -11.66
CA ARG A 71 1.56 5.02 -13.07
C ARG A 71 0.26 5.22 -13.85
N HIS A 72 -0.86 4.88 -13.23
CA HIS A 72 -2.16 5.05 -13.89
C HIS A 72 -2.62 6.49 -13.92
N ARG A 73 -2.12 7.31 -13.01
CA ARG A 73 -2.45 8.72 -13.01
C ARG A 73 -1.57 9.51 -13.97
N SER A 74 -0.55 8.88 -14.49
CA SER A 74 0.36 9.53 -15.45
C SER A 74 1.00 10.78 -14.86
N GLU A 75 1.43 10.68 -13.63
CA GLU A 75 2.09 11.83 -13.00
C GLU A 75 3.44 12.07 -13.64
N PRO A 76 3.70 13.27 -14.04
CA PRO A 76 4.96 13.57 -14.71
C PRO A 76 6.16 13.54 -13.80
N SER A 77 5.95 13.75 -12.59
CA SER A 77 7.06 13.80 -11.73
C SER A 77 7.80 12.59 -11.65
N VAL A 78 7.79 12.31 -12.11
CA VAL A 78 8.52 11.37 -11.94
C VAL A 78 9.75 11.37 -12.10
N PRO A 79 9.69 12.07 -12.06
CA PRO A 79 10.58 11.98 -12.06
C PRO A 79 11.54 11.82 -11.77
N MET A 80 11.05 11.99 -11.67
CA MET A 80 11.65 11.84 -11.32
C MET A 80 12.59 11.50 -11.20
N THR A 81 12.31 11.59 -11.25
CA THR A 81 13.05 11.27 -11.04
C THR A 81 14.07 11.19 -11.02
N GLY A 82 14.05 11.42 -11.15
CA GLY A 82 14.85 11.23 -11.06
C GLY A 82 15.80 11.23 -11.00
N SER A 83 15.57 11.32 -10.91
CA SER A 83 16.33 11.15 -10.80
C SER A 83 17.30 11.07 -10.76
N ALA A 84 17.23 11.09 -10.81
CA ALA A 84 17.95 10.91 -10.70
C ALA A 84 18.94 10.91 -10.82
N ALA A 85 18.78 11.07 -11.04
CA ALA A 85 19.48 10.98 -11.08
C ALA A 85 20.52 10.97 -11.15
N ILE A 86 20.43 11.06 -11.28
CA ILE A 86 21.18 10.86 -11.18
C ILE A 86 22.24 11.00 -11.19
N LEU A 87 22.16 11.17 -11.04
CA LEU A 87 22.95 11.10 -10.84
C LEU A 87 23.79 10.99 -10.89
N HIS A 88 23.72 11.05 -11.11
CA HIS A 88 24.25 10.77 -10.99
C HIS A 88 24.89 10.79 -11.23
#